data_c7a3643b2a29eae54fc92b9d2ec7e0f5
#
_entry.id   c7a3643b2a29eae54fc92b9d2ec7e0f5
#
_cell.length_a   1.000
_cell.length_b   1.000
_cell.length_c   1.000
_cell.angle_alpha   90.00
_cell.angle_beta   90.00
_cell.angle_gamma   90.00
#
_symmetry.space_group_name_H-M   'P 1'
#
loop_
_entity.id
_entity.type
_entity.pdbx_description
1 polymer ?
#
loop_
_entity_poly.entity_id
_entity_poly.type
_entity_poly.pdbx_seq_one_letter_code
_entity_poly.pdbx_strand_id
1 'polypeptide(L)'
;MTRQGLEFQRQRAIRSAQNQWFPPPTDVVKINFDGATCPKKRKAGIGVVISDVNGLVLASCAKIKHQPFKVVEIESLAAATALSLATDIGFRRVILEGDSMEVIQALRENSQALTPTSLLIEDVRSFAHNFDELLYARTKKDGNVVTHSLVKYVLSIPNILV
;
A
#
# COMPACT_ATOMS: atom_id res chain seq x y z
N MET A 1 23.74 1.34 7.62
CA MET A 1 23.61 1.58 6.16
C MET A 1 24.24 2.91 5.82
N THR A 2 25.05 2.96 4.76
CA THR A 2 25.67 4.20 4.31
C THR A 2 24.66 5.13 3.64
N ARG A 3 24.93 6.45 3.65
CA ARG A 3 24.11 7.46 2.96
C ARG A 3 23.93 7.13 1.46
N GLN A 4 24.95 6.57 0.82
CA GLN A 4 24.91 6.10 -0.56
C GLN A 4 23.97 4.90 -0.75
N GLY A 5 23.89 3.98 0.21
CA GLY A 5 22.96 2.87 0.17
C GLY A 5 21.49 3.30 0.23
N LEU A 6 21.20 4.30 1.08
CA LEU A 6 19.85 4.89 1.17
C LEU A 6 19.43 5.60 -0.13
N GLU A 7 20.35 6.33 -0.74
CA GLU A 7 20.09 7.03 -2.01
C GLU A 7 19.86 6.04 -3.16
N PHE A 8 20.65 4.99 -3.22
CA PHE A 8 20.47 3.93 -4.21
C PHE A 8 19.13 3.22 -4.04
N GLN A 9 18.70 2.98 -2.81
CA GLN A 9 17.40 2.39 -2.51
C GLN A 9 16.25 3.32 -2.88
N ARG A 10 16.39 4.63 -2.59
CA ARG A 10 15.42 5.64 -3.01
C ARG A 10 15.27 5.69 -4.51
N GLN A 11 16.39 5.72 -5.24
CA GLN A 11 16.38 5.74 -6.71
C GLN A 11 15.73 4.48 -7.27
N ARG A 12 15.96 3.33 -6.65
CA ARG A 12 15.36 2.06 -7.07
C ARG A 12 13.86 2.02 -6.78
N ALA A 13 13.43 2.52 -5.62
CA ALA A 13 12.03 2.66 -5.28
C ALA A 13 11.29 3.62 -6.24
N ILE A 14 11.96 4.70 -6.65
CA ILE A 14 11.43 5.65 -7.65
C ILE A 14 11.31 4.99 -9.03
N ARG A 15 12.30 4.19 -9.43
CA ARG A 15 12.27 3.46 -10.70
C ARG A 15 11.17 2.41 -10.76
N SER A 16 10.78 1.82 -9.62
CA SER A 16 9.66 0.89 -9.56
C SER A 16 8.31 1.54 -9.88
N ALA A 17 8.24 2.88 -9.86
CA ALA A 17 7.07 3.65 -10.28
C ALA A 17 6.83 3.65 -11.81
N GLN A 18 7.62 2.93 -12.60
CA GLN A 18 7.45 2.87 -14.06
C GLN A 18 6.48 1.74 -14.46
N ASN A 19 6.77 0.83 -15.30
CA ASN A 19 5.76 0.01 -15.95
C ASN A 19 5.66 -1.43 -15.44
N GLN A 20 6.53 -1.87 -14.55
CA GLN A 20 6.52 -3.25 -14.05
C GLN A 20 6.98 -3.31 -12.59
N TRP A 21 6.62 -4.39 -11.93
CA TRP A 21 7.08 -4.63 -10.57
C TRP A 21 8.57 -4.96 -10.55
N PHE A 22 9.30 -4.35 -9.60
CA PHE A 22 10.70 -4.65 -9.33
C PHE A 22 10.86 -5.16 -7.91
N PRO A 23 11.74 -6.15 -7.65
CA PRO A 23 12.01 -6.60 -6.30
C PRO A 23 12.64 -5.48 -5.45
N PRO A 24 12.38 -5.47 -4.12
CA PRO A 24 13.04 -4.54 -3.22
C PRO A 24 14.54 -4.87 -3.10
N PRO A 25 15.34 -3.92 -2.60
CA PRO A 25 16.71 -4.22 -2.19
C PRO A 25 16.77 -5.33 -1.14
N THR A 26 17.94 -5.98 -1.00
CA THR A 26 18.18 -6.96 0.06
C THR A 26 17.87 -6.36 1.44
N ASP A 27 17.27 -7.13 2.35
CA ASP A 27 16.86 -6.76 3.71
C ASP A 27 15.70 -5.74 3.82
N VAL A 28 15.10 -5.39 2.70
CA VAL A 28 13.89 -4.55 2.65
C VAL A 28 12.76 -5.35 2.05
N VAL A 29 11.56 -5.21 2.60
CA VAL A 29 10.36 -5.78 1.99
C VAL A 29 9.58 -4.71 1.24
N LYS A 30 8.92 -5.11 0.17
CA LYS A 30 8.00 -4.27 -0.58
C LYS A 30 6.57 -4.63 -0.20
N ILE A 31 5.80 -3.61 0.13
CA ILE A 31 4.39 -3.76 0.46
C ILE A 31 3.58 -3.09 -0.65
N ASN A 32 2.87 -3.88 -1.42
CA ASN A 32 1.93 -3.37 -2.41
C ASN A 32 0.53 -3.31 -1.80
N PHE A 33 -0.15 -2.20 -1.99
CA PHE A 33 -1.52 -1.99 -1.55
C PHE A 33 -2.41 -1.54 -2.68
N ASP A 34 -3.67 -1.87 -2.60
CA ASP A 34 -4.70 -1.44 -3.53
C ASP A 34 -6.05 -1.38 -2.83
N GLY A 35 -6.89 -0.46 -3.26
CA GLY A 35 -8.27 -0.33 -2.81
C GLY A 35 -9.18 -0.10 -3.99
N ALA A 36 -10.36 -0.70 -3.96
CA ALA A 36 -11.36 -0.50 -4.99
C ALA A 36 -12.76 -0.43 -4.39
N THR A 37 -13.64 0.31 -5.06
CA THR A 37 -15.03 0.46 -4.67
C THR A 37 -15.93 -0.32 -5.61
N CYS A 38 -17.02 -0.84 -5.07
CA CYS A 38 -18.12 -1.41 -5.84
C CYS A 38 -19.42 -0.69 -5.43
N PRO A 39 -19.72 0.49 -6.03
CA PRO A 39 -20.85 1.33 -5.59
C PRO A 39 -22.18 0.63 -5.66
N LYS A 40 -22.42 -0.19 -6.70
CA LYS A 40 -23.66 -0.94 -6.88
C LYS A 40 -23.96 -1.89 -5.71
N LYS A 41 -22.93 -2.44 -5.10
CA LYS A 41 -23.05 -3.37 -3.97
C LYS A 41 -22.78 -2.68 -2.62
N ARG A 42 -22.53 -1.36 -2.64
CA ARG A 42 -22.20 -0.54 -1.46
C ARG A 42 -21.10 -1.15 -0.62
N LYS A 43 -20.06 -1.63 -1.27
CA LYS A 43 -18.89 -2.23 -0.63
C LYS A 43 -17.59 -1.76 -1.28
N ALA A 44 -16.51 -1.93 -0.55
CA ALA A 44 -15.16 -1.64 -0.99
C ALA A 44 -14.23 -2.77 -0.59
N GLY A 45 -13.13 -2.93 -1.32
CA GLY A 45 -12.13 -3.96 -1.06
C GLY A 45 -10.77 -3.36 -0.84
N ILE A 46 -9.99 -4.01 0.02
CA ILE A 46 -8.60 -3.70 0.31
C ILE A 46 -7.76 -4.94 0.00
N GLY A 47 -6.63 -4.76 -0.67
CA GLY A 47 -5.64 -5.79 -0.91
C GLY A 47 -4.25 -5.31 -0.49
N VAL A 48 -3.49 -6.21 0.13
CA VAL A 48 -2.12 -5.98 0.57
C VAL A 48 -1.29 -7.22 0.27
N VAL A 49 -0.12 -7.03 -0.33
CA VAL A 49 0.85 -8.10 -0.61
C VAL A 49 2.23 -7.65 -0.17
N ILE A 50 2.88 -8.42 0.68
CA ILE A 50 4.26 -8.17 1.13
C ILE A 50 5.17 -9.18 0.45
N SER A 51 6.21 -8.69 -0.22
CA SER A 51 7.17 -9.50 -0.98
C SER A 51 8.60 -9.18 -0.59
N ASP A 52 9.46 -10.20 -0.68
CA ASP A 52 10.89 -10.08 -0.41
C ASP A 52 11.70 -9.69 -1.66
N VAL A 53 13.02 -9.67 -1.51
CA VAL A 53 13.98 -9.38 -2.57
C VAL A 53 13.88 -10.34 -3.77
N ASN A 54 13.42 -11.56 -3.56
CA ASN A 54 13.26 -12.57 -4.60
C ASN A 54 11.87 -12.55 -5.26
N GLY A 55 11.00 -11.63 -4.82
CA GLY A 55 9.62 -11.57 -5.27
C GLY A 55 8.70 -12.61 -4.62
N LEU A 56 9.21 -13.31 -3.59
CA LEU A 56 8.42 -14.27 -2.84
C LEU A 56 7.41 -13.53 -1.94
N VAL A 57 6.15 -13.91 -2.03
CA VAL A 57 5.10 -13.37 -1.16
C VAL A 57 5.28 -13.92 0.24
N LEU A 58 5.55 -13.03 1.20
CA LEU A 58 5.73 -13.36 2.62
C LEU A 58 4.42 -13.30 3.39
N ALA A 59 3.54 -12.38 3.00
CA ALA A 59 2.23 -12.19 3.61
C ALA A 59 1.28 -11.50 2.64
N SER A 60 0.00 -11.72 2.83
CA SER A 60 -1.05 -11.01 2.11
C SER A 60 -2.27 -10.81 3.00
N CYS A 61 -3.07 -9.81 2.66
CA CYS A 61 -4.31 -9.52 3.36
C CYS A 61 -5.34 -9.00 2.36
N ALA A 62 -6.56 -9.46 2.50
CA ALA A 62 -7.68 -8.93 1.75
C ALA A 62 -8.85 -8.69 2.70
N LYS A 63 -9.49 -7.52 2.57
CA LYS A 63 -10.62 -7.13 3.43
C LYS A 63 -11.74 -6.56 2.60
N ILE A 64 -12.99 -6.84 3.01
CA ILE A 64 -14.20 -6.20 2.50
C ILE A 64 -14.69 -5.20 3.54
N LYS A 65 -15.05 -4.01 3.05
CA LYS A 65 -15.75 -2.99 3.82
C LYS A 65 -17.17 -2.86 3.28
N HIS A 66 -18.17 -3.00 4.14
CA HIS A 66 -19.58 -2.90 3.78
C HIS A 66 -20.11 -1.46 3.95
N GLN A 67 -19.35 -0.51 3.45
CA GLN A 67 -19.63 0.92 3.53
C GLN A 67 -19.29 1.56 2.19
N PRO A 68 -19.97 2.64 1.80
CA PRO A 68 -19.57 3.43 0.64
C PRO A 68 -18.31 4.24 0.99
N PHE A 69 -17.30 4.14 0.14
CA PHE A 69 -16.07 4.93 0.22
C PHE A 69 -15.82 5.63 -1.11
N LYS A 70 -15.18 6.79 -1.05
CA LYS A 70 -14.50 7.35 -2.23
C LYS A 70 -13.27 6.53 -2.53
N VAL A 71 -12.83 6.50 -3.79
CA VAL A 71 -11.67 5.71 -4.20
C VAL A 71 -10.43 6.11 -3.40
N VAL A 72 -10.17 7.40 -3.22
CA VAL A 72 -9.01 7.88 -2.46
C VAL A 72 -9.09 7.49 -0.98
N GLU A 73 -10.28 7.39 -0.41
CA GLU A 73 -10.46 6.96 0.98
C GLU A 73 -10.11 5.49 1.15
N ILE A 74 -10.61 4.61 0.28
CA ILE A 74 -10.32 3.18 0.37
C ILE A 74 -8.86 2.88 0.05
N GLU A 75 -8.25 3.62 -0.86
CA GLU A 75 -6.81 3.55 -1.14
C GLU A 75 -5.97 3.95 0.09
N SER A 76 -6.38 5.00 0.80
CA SER A 76 -5.71 5.44 2.03
C SER A 76 -5.85 4.40 3.15
N LEU A 77 -7.04 3.79 3.28
CA LEU A 77 -7.27 2.69 4.22
C LEU A 77 -6.43 1.45 3.85
N ALA A 78 -6.26 1.17 2.58
CA ALA A 78 -5.40 0.08 2.11
C ALA A 78 -3.95 0.32 2.52
N ALA A 79 -3.44 1.54 2.37
CA ALA A 79 -2.10 1.92 2.81
C ALA A 79 -1.94 1.76 4.34
N ALA A 80 -2.90 2.20 5.13
CA ALA A 80 -2.88 2.03 6.59
C ALA A 80 -2.91 0.55 6.98
N THR A 81 -3.75 -0.25 6.34
CA THR A 81 -3.82 -1.70 6.54
C THR A 81 -2.48 -2.37 6.22
N ALA A 82 -1.82 -1.94 5.14
CA ALA A 82 -0.52 -2.43 4.73
C ALA A 82 0.55 -2.20 5.81
N LEU A 83 0.65 -0.99 6.34
CA LEU A 83 1.63 -0.66 7.37
C LEU A 83 1.31 -1.32 8.71
N SER A 84 0.04 -1.45 9.06
CA SER A 84 -0.41 -2.18 10.23
C SER A 84 0.01 -3.67 10.16
N LEU A 85 -0.22 -4.32 9.03
CA LEU A 85 0.18 -5.71 8.81
C LEU A 85 1.70 -5.88 8.93
N ALA A 86 2.46 -5.00 8.30
CA ALA A 86 3.92 -5.04 8.35
C ALA A 86 4.45 -4.85 9.78
N THR A 87 3.84 -3.95 10.55
CA THR A 87 4.17 -3.73 11.96
C THR A 87 3.89 -4.99 12.79
N ASP A 88 2.74 -5.59 12.62
CA ASP A 88 2.33 -6.80 13.37
C ASP A 88 3.25 -7.99 13.10
N ILE A 89 3.72 -8.13 11.86
CA ILE A 89 4.66 -9.20 11.49
C ILE A 89 6.08 -8.90 11.98
N GLY A 90 6.43 -7.63 12.18
CA GLY A 90 7.74 -7.21 12.68
C GLY A 90 8.71 -6.75 11.61
N PHE A 91 8.25 -6.43 10.41
CA PHE A 91 9.11 -5.82 9.40
C PHE A 91 9.44 -4.39 9.79
N ARG A 92 10.73 -4.03 9.71
CA ARG A 92 11.25 -2.72 10.15
C ARG A 92 11.72 -1.83 9.01
N ARG A 93 11.98 -2.41 7.84
CA ARG A 93 12.49 -1.71 6.66
C ARG A 93 11.60 -2.04 5.47
N VAL A 94 10.80 -1.08 5.04
CA VAL A 94 9.72 -1.32 4.08
C VAL A 94 9.66 -0.25 2.99
N ILE A 95 9.21 -0.66 1.82
CA ILE A 95 8.77 0.22 0.74
C ILE A 95 7.27 0.02 0.58
N LEU A 96 6.49 1.05 0.84
CA LEU A 96 5.06 1.06 0.62
C LEU A 96 4.77 1.55 -0.80
N GLU A 97 4.22 0.67 -1.62
CA GLU A 97 3.99 0.93 -3.05
C GLU A 97 2.52 0.73 -3.43
N GLY A 98 1.98 1.70 -4.14
CA GLY A 98 0.62 1.63 -4.67
C GLY A 98 0.47 2.38 -5.98
N ASP A 99 -0.64 2.21 -6.68
CA ASP A 99 -0.89 2.87 -7.96
C ASP A 99 -1.63 4.22 -7.82
N SER A 100 -2.14 4.54 -6.63
CA SER A 100 -2.79 5.83 -6.37
C SER A 100 -1.77 6.96 -6.27
N MET A 101 -1.67 7.76 -7.32
CA MET A 101 -0.82 8.95 -7.32
C MET A 101 -1.19 9.92 -6.20
N GLU A 102 -2.49 10.13 -5.99
CA GLU A 102 -3.01 11.06 -4.98
C GLU A 102 -2.58 10.66 -3.57
N VAL A 103 -2.71 9.38 -3.22
CA VAL A 103 -2.31 8.87 -1.90
C VAL A 103 -0.79 8.95 -1.71
N ILE A 104 -0.02 8.47 -2.68
CA ILE A 104 1.45 8.48 -2.57
C ILE A 104 1.98 9.91 -2.50
N GLN A 105 1.45 10.82 -3.31
CA GLN A 105 1.83 12.22 -3.27
C GLN A 105 1.49 12.86 -1.92
N ALA A 106 0.29 12.60 -1.38
CA ALA A 106 -0.11 13.11 -0.07
C ALA A 106 0.78 12.57 1.06
N LEU A 107 1.21 11.31 0.98
CA LEU A 107 2.14 10.72 1.96
C LEU A 107 3.54 11.34 1.88
N ARG A 108 3.98 11.71 0.69
CA ARG A 108 5.29 12.36 0.49
C ARG A 108 5.28 13.84 0.88
N GLU A 109 4.14 14.51 0.72
CA GLU A 109 3.96 15.92 1.02
C GLU A 109 3.47 16.10 2.46
N ASN A 110 3.97 17.14 3.13
CA ASN A 110 3.53 17.49 4.48
C ASN A 110 2.33 18.46 4.41
N SER A 111 1.22 18.00 3.82
CA SER A 111 -0.01 18.79 3.68
C SER A 111 -0.80 18.77 4.99
N GLN A 112 -1.26 19.96 5.44
CA GLN A 112 -2.06 20.14 6.66
C GLN A 112 -3.55 20.40 6.35
N ALA A 113 -4.04 20.05 5.19
CA ALA A 113 -5.45 20.23 4.86
C ALA A 113 -6.36 19.33 5.73
N LEU A 114 -7.37 19.93 6.34
CA LEU A 114 -8.34 19.21 7.18
C LEU A 114 -9.49 18.65 6.32
N THR A 115 -9.28 17.53 5.68
CA THR A 115 -10.30 16.78 4.96
C THR A 115 -10.38 15.36 5.51
N PRO A 116 -11.49 14.60 5.29
CA PRO A 116 -11.54 13.20 5.69
C PRO A 116 -10.37 12.38 5.13
N THR A 117 -9.96 12.65 3.91
CA THR A 117 -8.80 12.01 3.28
C THR A 117 -7.51 12.34 4.00
N SER A 118 -7.32 13.59 4.43
CA SER A 118 -6.11 14.00 5.16
C SER A 118 -6.00 13.33 6.53
N LEU A 119 -7.12 13.05 7.20
CA LEU A 119 -7.13 12.29 8.45
C LEU A 119 -6.68 10.85 8.22
N LEU A 120 -7.12 10.22 7.14
CA LEU A 120 -6.66 8.88 6.75
C LEU A 120 -5.17 8.86 6.41
N ILE A 121 -4.68 9.90 5.74
CA ILE A 121 -3.25 10.06 5.43
C ILE A 121 -2.44 10.25 6.72
N GLU A 122 -2.94 11.01 7.68
CA GLU A 122 -2.28 11.13 8.99
C GLU A 122 -2.24 9.79 9.74
N ASP A 123 -3.26 8.98 9.64
CA ASP A 123 -3.26 7.62 10.20
C ASP A 123 -2.13 6.77 9.57
N VAL A 124 -1.96 6.84 8.26
CA VAL A 124 -0.85 6.14 7.57
C VAL A 124 0.49 6.64 8.10
N ARG A 125 0.67 7.95 8.20
CA ARG A 125 1.90 8.57 8.69
C ARG A 125 2.20 8.19 10.15
N SER A 126 1.19 7.98 10.96
CA SER A 126 1.38 7.60 12.37
C SER A 126 2.11 6.26 12.51
N PHE A 127 1.99 5.37 11.54
CA PHE A 127 2.73 4.11 11.51
C PHE A 127 4.22 4.26 11.21
N ALA A 128 4.67 5.42 10.68
CA ALA A 128 6.06 5.62 10.28
C ALA A 128 7.05 5.41 11.43
N HIS A 129 6.64 5.71 12.67
CA HIS A 129 7.47 5.51 13.87
C HIS A 129 7.78 4.04 14.18
N ASN A 130 7.02 3.10 13.61
CA ASN A 130 7.22 1.67 13.78
C ASN A 130 8.33 1.10 12.91
N PHE A 131 8.86 1.90 11.97
CA PHE A 131 9.83 1.45 10.99
C PHE A 131 11.16 2.18 11.14
N ASP A 132 12.25 1.45 10.96
CA ASP A 132 13.59 2.02 10.88
C ASP A 132 13.79 2.74 9.53
N GLU A 133 13.13 2.24 8.50
CA GLU A 133 13.12 2.83 7.17
C GLU A 133 11.76 2.58 6.51
N LEU A 134 11.13 3.67 6.07
CA LEU A 134 9.87 3.64 5.33
C LEU A 134 9.98 4.55 4.11
N LEU A 135 9.83 3.99 2.92
CA LEU A 135 9.79 4.73 1.67
C LEU A 135 8.41 4.57 1.03
N TYR A 136 7.93 5.62 0.41
CA TYR A 136 6.71 5.62 -0.37
C TYR A 136 7.05 5.60 -1.86
N ALA A 137 6.45 4.68 -2.60
CA ALA A 137 6.67 4.53 -4.02
C ALA A 137 5.33 4.42 -4.76
N ARG A 138 5.27 5.02 -5.94
CA ARG A 138 4.14 4.85 -6.84
C ARG A 138 4.52 3.89 -7.95
N THR A 139 3.59 2.99 -8.29
CA THR A 139 3.67 2.16 -9.49
C THR A 139 2.43 2.37 -10.35
N LYS A 140 2.52 2.02 -11.63
CA LYS A 140 1.34 1.90 -12.48
C LYS A 140 0.60 0.59 -12.18
N LYS A 141 -0.63 0.45 -12.68
CA LYS A 141 -1.44 -0.76 -12.49
C LYS A 141 -0.69 -2.04 -12.86
N ASP A 142 0.12 -2.02 -13.91
CA ASP A 142 0.91 -3.18 -14.35
C ASP A 142 1.95 -3.62 -13.32
N GLY A 143 2.43 -2.72 -12.47
CA GLY A 143 3.32 -3.04 -11.34
C GLY A 143 2.58 -3.44 -10.08
N ASN A 144 1.24 -3.42 -10.08
CA ASN A 144 0.39 -3.72 -8.92
C ASN A 144 -0.62 -4.84 -9.20
N VAL A 145 -0.35 -5.67 -10.20
CA VAL A 145 -1.31 -6.67 -10.74
C VAL A 145 -1.77 -7.66 -9.68
N VAL A 146 -0.85 -8.21 -8.89
CA VAL A 146 -1.18 -9.23 -7.88
C VAL A 146 -2.13 -8.64 -6.83
N THR A 147 -1.82 -7.46 -6.33
CA THR A 147 -2.62 -6.78 -5.31
C THR A 147 -3.99 -6.39 -5.87
N HIS A 148 -4.02 -5.87 -7.09
CA HIS A 148 -5.26 -5.50 -7.78
C HIS A 148 -6.16 -6.72 -8.02
N SER A 149 -5.58 -7.85 -8.43
CA SER A 149 -6.30 -9.12 -8.61
C SER A 149 -6.87 -9.64 -7.30
N LEU A 150 -6.16 -9.47 -6.20
CA LEU A 150 -6.63 -9.83 -4.86
C LEU A 150 -7.85 -8.99 -4.46
N VAL A 151 -7.84 -7.70 -4.72
CA VAL A 151 -8.98 -6.80 -4.45
C VAL A 151 -10.20 -7.21 -5.28
N LYS A 152 -10.00 -7.46 -6.57
CA LYS A 152 -11.09 -7.92 -7.45
C LYS A 152 -11.67 -9.24 -6.96
N TYR A 153 -10.83 -10.17 -6.56
CA TYR A 153 -11.26 -11.46 -6.04
C TYR A 153 -12.14 -11.28 -4.80
N VAL A 154 -11.68 -10.52 -3.82
CA VAL A 154 -12.44 -10.33 -2.58
C VAL A 154 -13.77 -9.61 -2.81
N LEU A 155 -13.82 -8.67 -3.75
CA LEU A 155 -15.06 -8.00 -4.13
C LEU A 155 -16.05 -8.90 -4.88
N SER A 156 -15.57 -9.99 -5.49
CA SER A 156 -16.41 -10.96 -6.20
C SER A 156 -17.07 -11.98 -5.27
N ILE A 157 -16.58 -12.11 -4.04
CA ILE A 157 -17.13 -13.06 -3.07
C ILE A 157 -18.53 -12.63 -2.69
N PRO A 158 -19.55 -13.53 -2.79
CA PRO A 158 -20.90 -13.22 -2.34
C PRO A 158 -20.93 -12.87 -0.86
N ASN A 159 -21.84 -11.95 -0.47
CA ASN A 159 -22.07 -11.67 0.94
C ASN A 159 -22.57 -12.96 1.61
N ILE A 160 -21.72 -13.58 2.40
CA ILE A 160 -22.15 -14.68 3.25
C ILE A 160 -22.81 -14.06 4.47
N LEU A 161 -24.10 -14.20 4.55
CA LEU A 161 -24.84 -13.92 5.79
C LEU A 161 -24.44 -15.02 6.79
N VAL A 162 -23.64 -14.63 7.75
CA VAL A 162 -23.36 -15.48 8.89
C VAL A 162 -24.40 -15.17 9.97
#